data_1ae34da8d87487bcae67e18cfcc7abc3
#
_entry.id   1ae34da8d87487bcae67e18cfcc7abc3
#
_cell.length_a   1.000
_cell.length_b   1.000
_cell.length_c   1.000
_cell.angle_alpha   90.00
_cell.angle_beta   90.00
_cell.angle_gamma   90.00
#
_symmetry.space_group_name_H-M   'P 1'
#
loop_
_entity.id
_entity.type
_entity.pdbx_description
1 polymer ?
#
loop_
_entity_poly.entity_id
_entity_poly.type
_entity_poly.pdbx_seq_one_letter_code
_entity_poly.pdbx_strand_id
1 'polypeptide(L)'
;KIKNGKEVEYINHTYTNLLEDINYFGTSLYKLGLQGKRSAVVGHNCYEWAVAHLSNLLGGIVSVPLDKGLQIGELEDSLIRSEVEAIVFDEKLKDVISEIKASGKTNIKNFICFSKVPGFLYFYDLIDDGKKAIEAGYLEYINYKVNPSAMSILLFTSGTTSKSKAVMLNQNGIATNIYDMQLVETFYSTDVNIAFLPYHHIFGSTGMLVMLASGMKTVF
;
A
#
# COMPACT_ATOMS: atom_id res chain seq x y z
N LYS A 1 3.47 8.43 -25.79
CA LYS A 1 2.14 7.86 -25.98
C LYS A 1 1.10 9.00 -25.98
N ILE A 2 0.11 8.97 -26.85
CA ILE A 2 -0.91 10.02 -26.93
C ILE A 2 -2.17 9.52 -26.21
N LYS A 3 -2.64 10.27 -25.22
CA LYS A 3 -3.92 10.04 -24.54
C LYS A 3 -4.76 11.30 -24.64
N ASN A 4 -5.95 11.21 -25.22
CA ASN A 4 -6.84 12.36 -25.47
C ASN A 4 -6.16 13.52 -26.23
N GLY A 5 -5.32 13.21 -27.23
CA GLY A 5 -4.57 14.19 -28.03
C GLY A 5 -3.38 14.85 -27.31
N LYS A 6 -3.03 14.42 -26.10
CA LYS A 6 -1.85 14.88 -25.35
C LYS A 6 -0.81 13.79 -25.26
N GLU A 7 0.45 14.16 -25.38
CA GLU A 7 1.57 13.28 -25.16
C GLU A 7 1.63 12.90 -23.66
N VAL A 8 1.66 11.59 -23.38
CA VAL A 8 1.79 11.07 -22.00
C VAL A 8 3.20 10.57 -21.83
N GLU A 9 3.95 11.23 -20.97
CA GLU A 9 5.28 10.79 -20.54
C GLU A 9 5.11 9.72 -19.45
N TYR A 10 5.88 8.62 -19.57
CA TYR A 10 5.95 7.61 -18.52
C TYR A 10 7.15 7.90 -17.63
N ILE A 11 6.90 8.00 -16.34
CA ILE A 11 7.97 8.01 -15.34
C ILE A 11 8.40 6.56 -15.11
N ASN A 12 9.68 6.27 -15.33
CA ASN A 12 10.21 4.94 -15.12
C ASN A 12 10.86 4.84 -13.74
N HIS A 13 10.43 3.86 -12.97
CA HIS A 13 11.07 3.47 -11.71
C HIS A 13 11.73 2.09 -11.90
N THR A 14 12.98 1.97 -11.50
CA THR A 14 13.68 0.68 -11.47
C THR A 14 13.30 -0.09 -10.20
N TYR A 15 13.61 -1.37 -10.14
CA TYR A 15 13.47 -2.15 -8.91
C TYR A 15 14.35 -1.62 -7.76
N THR A 16 15.50 -1.03 -8.10
CA THR A 16 16.36 -0.34 -7.12
C THR A 16 15.65 0.88 -6.55
N ASN A 17 15.07 1.73 -7.40
CA ASN A 17 14.30 2.89 -6.93
C ASN A 17 13.11 2.45 -6.05
N LEU A 18 12.40 1.39 -6.45
CA LEU A 18 11.29 0.85 -5.67
C LEU A 18 11.75 0.42 -4.27
N LEU A 19 12.87 -0.31 -4.18
CA LEU A 19 13.42 -0.76 -2.90
C LEU A 19 13.89 0.42 -2.03
N GLU A 20 14.53 1.41 -2.64
CA GLU A 20 14.94 2.64 -1.95
C GLU A 20 13.72 3.39 -1.39
N ASP A 21 12.71 3.62 -2.21
CA ASP A 21 11.49 4.33 -1.79
C ASP A 21 10.72 3.56 -0.71
N ILE A 22 10.67 2.23 -0.78
CA ILE A 22 10.11 1.37 0.29
C ILE A 22 10.87 1.58 1.60
N ASN A 23 12.20 1.56 1.55
CA ASN A 23 13.03 1.75 2.73
C ASN A 23 12.87 3.15 3.32
N TYR A 24 12.83 4.18 2.49
CA TYR A 24 12.67 5.56 2.91
C TYR A 24 11.28 5.80 3.50
N PHE A 25 10.24 5.43 2.77
CA PHE A 25 8.86 5.59 3.24
C PHE A 25 8.61 4.77 4.51
N GLY A 26 9.03 3.49 4.55
CA GLY A 26 8.90 2.63 5.72
C GLY A 26 9.63 3.16 6.95
N THR A 27 10.81 3.76 6.75
CA THR A 27 11.56 4.45 7.83
C THR A 27 10.76 5.63 8.39
N SER A 28 10.12 6.42 7.54
CA SER A 28 9.25 7.50 7.99
C SER A 28 8.01 6.99 8.72
N LEU A 29 7.41 5.88 8.27
CA LEU A 29 6.32 5.23 9.01
C LEU A 29 6.74 4.81 10.42
N TYR A 30 7.96 4.30 10.59
CA TYR A 30 8.51 3.96 11.91
C TYR A 30 8.69 5.20 12.80
N LYS A 31 9.21 6.29 12.24
CA LYS A 31 9.31 7.58 12.97
C LYS A 31 7.95 8.15 13.36
N LEU A 32 6.89 7.84 12.62
CA LEU A 32 5.51 8.16 12.96
C LEU A 32 4.90 7.19 14.00
N GLY A 33 5.69 6.21 14.49
CA GLY A 33 5.26 5.26 15.52
C GLY A 33 4.40 4.09 15.02
N LEU A 34 4.50 3.74 13.74
CA LEU A 34 3.65 2.72 13.12
C LEU A 34 4.21 1.29 13.18
N GLN A 35 5.39 1.08 13.75
CA GLN A 35 5.93 -0.26 13.94
C GLN A 35 4.97 -1.15 14.74
N GLY A 36 4.62 -2.31 14.18
CA GLY A 36 3.65 -3.26 14.78
C GLY A 36 2.20 -2.75 14.82
N LYS A 37 1.91 -1.65 14.14
CA LYS A 37 0.57 -1.06 14.02
C LYS A 37 -0.11 -1.46 12.71
N ARG A 38 -1.23 -0.82 12.38
CA ARG A 38 -1.99 -1.05 11.16
C ARG A 38 -2.09 0.24 10.35
N SER A 39 -1.93 0.13 9.03
CA SER A 39 -2.00 1.25 8.09
C SER A 39 -2.89 0.89 6.92
N ALA A 40 -3.89 1.72 6.64
CA ALA A 40 -4.74 1.57 5.47
C ALA A 40 -4.08 2.15 4.22
N VAL A 41 -4.35 1.53 3.06
CA VAL A 41 -3.96 2.05 1.74
C VAL A 41 -5.20 2.08 0.86
N VAL A 42 -5.56 3.27 0.35
CA VAL A 42 -6.79 3.50 -0.42
C VAL A 42 -6.50 4.36 -1.65
N GLY A 43 -6.76 3.83 -2.85
CA GLY A 43 -6.50 4.60 -4.06
C GLY A 43 -6.56 3.77 -5.33
N HIS A 44 -6.19 4.41 -6.44
CA HIS A 44 -5.98 3.73 -7.71
C HIS A 44 -4.67 2.94 -7.66
N ASN A 45 -4.56 1.93 -8.51
CA ASN A 45 -3.28 1.27 -8.75
C ASN A 45 -2.29 2.30 -9.29
N CYS A 46 -1.23 2.55 -8.54
CA CYS A 46 -0.15 3.48 -8.89
C CYS A 46 1.13 3.08 -8.13
N TYR A 47 2.22 3.73 -8.45
CA TYR A 47 3.50 3.49 -7.81
C TYR A 47 3.46 3.75 -6.31
N GLU A 48 2.87 4.87 -5.89
CA GLU A 48 2.73 5.26 -4.48
C GLU A 48 1.94 4.23 -3.67
N TRP A 49 0.88 3.67 -4.28
CA TRP A 49 0.10 2.59 -3.65
C TRP A 49 0.97 1.36 -3.41
N ALA A 50 1.76 0.96 -4.41
CA ALA A 50 2.66 -0.19 -4.30
C ALA A 50 3.73 0.04 -3.24
N VAL A 51 4.39 1.20 -3.23
CA VAL A 51 5.38 1.56 -2.21
C VAL A 51 4.77 1.53 -0.81
N ALA A 52 3.60 2.15 -0.60
CA ALA A 52 2.94 2.17 0.71
C ALA A 52 2.59 0.77 1.21
N HIS A 53 2.01 -0.07 0.33
CA HIS A 53 1.65 -1.44 0.68
C HIS A 53 2.89 -2.30 1.01
N LEU A 54 3.91 -2.25 0.17
CA LEU A 54 5.16 -3.00 0.37
C LEU A 54 5.92 -2.52 1.60
N SER A 55 5.94 -1.22 1.88
CA SER A 55 6.55 -0.68 3.10
C SER A 55 5.86 -1.20 4.36
N ASN A 56 4.54 -1.35 4.34
CA ASN A 56 3.82 -1.97 5.44
C ASN A 56 4.26 -3.44 5.62
N LEU A 57 4.27 -4.23 4.53
CA LEU A 57 4.58 -5.65 4.58
C LEU A 57 6.01 -5.92 5.07
N LEU A 58 6.99 -5.17 4.56
CA LEU A 58 8.40 -5.37 4.88
C LEU A 58 8.77 -4.82 6.27
N GLY A 59 7.99 -3.87 6.80
CA GLY A 59 8.20 -3.28 8.13
C GLY A 59 7.36 -3.90 9.25
N GLY A 60 6.65 -5.03 9.01
CA GLY A 60 5.79 -5.62 10.04
C GLY A 60 4.62 -4.72 10.48
N ILE A 61 4.21 -3.80 9.61
CA ILE A 61 2.99 -3.02 9.74
C ILE A 61 1.89 -3.79 9.03
N VAL A 62 0.74 -4.01 9.67
CA VAL A 62 -0.37 -4.69 9.02
C VAL A 62 -0.98 -3.77 7.97
N SER A 63 -0.89 -4.17 6.71
CA SER A 63 -1.48 -3.43 5.60
C SER A 63 -2.98 -3.71 5.50
N VAL A 64 -3.78 -2.66 5.38
CA VAL A 64 -5.24 -2.72 5.24
C VAL A 64 -5.62 -2.07 3.91
N PRO A 65 -5.55 -2.80 2.79
CA PRO A 65 -5.98 -2.29 1.50
C PRO A 65 -7.51 -2.19 1.46
N LEU A 66 -8.03 -1.00 1.12
CA LEU A 66 -9.46 -0.73 1.05
C LEU A 66 -9.87 -0.25 -0.34
N ASP A 67 -11.11 -0.57 -0.71
CA ASP A 67 -11.66 -0.13 -1.99
C ASP A 67 -11.90 1.39 -1.99
N LYS A 68 -11.37 2.07 -3.00
CA LYS A 68 -11.61 3.50 -3.25
C LYS A 68 -13.05 3.83 -3.63
N GLY A 69 -13.84 2.82 -4.02
CA GLY A 69 -15.25 2.96 -4.40
C GLY A 69 -16.22 2.84 -3.23
N LEU A 70 -15.74 2.58 -2.01
CA LEU A 70 -16.60 2.51 -0.81
C LEU A 70 -17.29 3.85 -0.55
N GLN A 71 -18.56 3.78 -0.16
CA GLN A 71 -19.25 4.95 0.36
C GLN A 71 -18.61 5.40 1.68
N ILE A 72 -18.71 6.68 2.00
CA ILE A 72 -18.03 7.27 3.17
C ILE A 72 -18.31 6.49 4.48
N GLY A 73 -19.56 6.10 4.73
CA GLY A 73 -19.92 5.34 5.93
C GLY A 73 -19.29 3.95 5.98
N GLU A 74 -19.17 3.28 4.84
CA GLU A 74 -18.54 1.96 4.73
C GLU A 74 -17.02 2.05 4.88
N LEU A 75 -16.41 3.10 4.32
CA LEU A 75 -14.99 3.37 4.47
C LEU A 75 -14.66 3.70 5.93
N GLU A 76 -15.43 4.58 6.57
CA GLU A 76 -15.26 4.94 7.99
C GLU A 76 -15.42 3.69 8.90
N ASP A 77 -16.46 2.86 8.69
CA ASP A 77 -16.66 1.61 9.45
C ASP A 77 -15.47 0.66 9.27
N SER A 78 -14.95 0.51 8.05
CA SER A 78 -13.79 -0.33 7.77
C SER A 78 -12.53 0.18 8.47
N LEU A 79 -12.30 1.50 8.48
CA LEU A 79 -11.17 2.14 9.17
C LEU A 79 -11.26 1.97 10.69
N ILE A 80 -12.47 2.11 11.27
CA ILE A 80 -12.71 1.90 12.70
C ILE A 80 -12.46 0.43 13.07
N ARG A 81 -13.05 -0.50 12.33
CA ARG A 81 -12.95 -1.94 12.61
C ARG A 81 -11.56 -2.51 12.39
N SER A 82 -10.80 -1.95 11.48
CA SER A 82 -9.41 -2.34 11.26
C SER A 82 -8.45 -1.74 12.28
N GLU A 83 -8.90 -0.77 13.10
CA GLU A 83 -8.09 -0.09 14.12
C GLU A 83 -6.78 0.49 13.55
N VAL A 84 -6.84 1.03 12.34
CA VAL A 84 -5.67 1.64 11.70
C VAL A 84 -5.28 2.95 12.38
N GLU A 85 -3.97 3.18 12.50
CA GLU A 85 -3.41 4.42 13.06
C GLU A 85 -2.87 5.36 11.95
N ALA A 86 -2.79 4.87 10.71
CA ALA A 86 -2.48 5.67 9.53
C ALA A 86 -3.35 5.29 8.34
N ILE A 87 -3.54 6.25 7.43
CA ILE A 87 -4.12 6.04 6.11
C ILE A 87 -3.26 6.71 5.06
N VAL A 88 -2.92 5.97 4.01
CA VAL A 88 -2.22 6.46 2.81
C VAL A 88 -3.23 6.45 1.66
N PHE A 89 -3.45 7.58 1.00
CA PHE A 89 -4.59 7.68 0.08
C PHE A 89 -4.33 8.57 -1.15
N ASP A 90 -5.11 8.29 -2.21
CA ASP A 90 -5.15 9.07 -3.45
C ASP A 90 -5.87 10.42 -3.22
N GLU A 91 -5.36 11.51 -3.80
CA GLU A 91 -5.92 12.86 -3.69
C GLU A 91 -7.39 12.97 -4.11
N LYS A 92 -7.86 12.07 -4.99
CA LYS A 92 -9.27 12.02 -5.40
C LYS A 92 -10.22 11.70 -4.26
N LEU A 93 -9.68 11.17 -3.16
CA LEU A 93 -10.44 10.86 -1.94
C LEU A 93 -10.32 11.95 -0.88
N LYS A 94 -9.65 13.07 -1.16
CA LYS A 94 -9.35 14.13 -0.19
C LYS A 94 -10.58 14.63 0.56
N ASP A 95 -11.70 14.81 -0.13
CA ASP A 95 -12.93 15.35 0.48
C ASP A 95 -13.55 14.32 1.44
N VAL A 96 -13.65 13.07 1.01
CA VAL A 96 -14.13 11.93 1.85
C VAL A 96 -13.22 11.74 3.07
N ILE A 97 -11.90 11.77 2.87
CA ILE A 97 -10.93 11.60 3.98
C ILE A 97 -10.94 12.81 4.92
N SER A 98 -11.19 14.01 4.41
CA SER A 98 -11.35 15.22 5.25
C SER A 98 -12.57 15.10 6.15
N GLU A 99 -13.69 14.59 5.65
CA GLU A 99 -14.91 14.37 6.42
C GLU A 99 -14.69 13.29 7.49
N ILE A 100 -14.04 12.16 7.14
CA ILE A 100 -13.69 11.10 8.10
C ILE A 100 -12.73 11.65 9.18
N LYS A 101 -11.74 12.47 8.79
CA LYS A 101 -10.83 13.12 9.75
C LYS A 101 -11.59 14.05 10.70
N ALA A 102 -12.53 14.82 10.18
CA ALA A 102 -13.33 15.75 10.96
C ALA A 102 -14.31 15.05 11.91
N SER A 103 -14.79 13.86 11.58
CA SER A 103 -15.70 13.08 12.43
C SER A 103 -15.08 12.68 13.77
N GLY A 104 -13.75 12.51 13.81
CA GLY A 104 -13.00 12.12 15.01
C GLY A 104 -13.29 10.71 15.52
N LYS A 105 -13.99 9.85 14.74
CA LYS A 105 -14.42 8.50 15.17
C LYS A 105 -13.34 7.44 14.98
N THR A 106 -12.32 7.71 14.15
CA THR A 106 -11.23 6.77 13.86
C THR A 106 -10.05 6.98 14.80
N ASN A 107 -9.19 5.96 14.93
CA ASN A 107 -7.92 6.07 15.66
C ASN A 107 -6.77 6.61 14.80
N ILE A 108 -7.06 7.10 13.60
CA ILE A 108 -6.05 7.55 12.64
C ILE A 108 -5.39 8.84 13.16
N LYS A 109 -4.06 8.78 13.30
CA LYS A 109 -3.21 9.91 13.68
C LYS A 109 -2.52 10.52 12.46
N ASN A 110 -2.21 9.68 11.45
CA ASN A 110 -1.41 10.05 10.30
C ASN A 110 -2.24 9.89 9.02
N PHE A 111 -2.58 11.01 8.40
CA PHE A 111 -3.29 11.07 7.13
C PHE A 111 -2.29 11.48 6.04
N ILE A 112 -1.93 10.54 5.16
CA ILE A 112 -0.85 10.69 4.18
C ILE A 112 -1.48 10.65 2.78
N CYS A 113 -1.32 11.74 2.01
CA CYS A 113 -1.83 11.82 0.64
C CYS A 113 -0.71 11.55 -0.37
N PHE A 114 -1.00 10.85 -1.46
CA PHE A 114 -0.06 10.63 -2.56
C PHE A 114 0.38 11.95 -3.22
N SER A 115 -0.50 12.94 -3.24
CA SER A 115 -0.24 14.28 -3.76
C SER A 115 -0.18 15.32 -2.65
N LYS A 116 0.43 16.47 -2.95
CA LYS A 116 0.53 17.57 -1.98
C LYS A 116 -0.83 18.27 -1.82
N VAL A 117 -1.51 17.97 -0.72
CA VAL A 117 -2.83 18.54 -0.36
C VAL A 117 -2.73 19.19 1.02
N PRO A 118 -3.15 20.45 1.19
CA PRO A 118 -3.15 21.11 2.49
C PRO A 118 -3.90 20.32 3.56
N GLY A 119 -3.35 20.26 4.76
CA GLY A 119 -3.94 19.56 5.90
C GLY A 119 -3.62 18.05 6.01
N PHE A 120 -2.87 17.51 5.05
CA PHE A 120 -2.39 16.14 5.04
C PHE A 120 -0.87 16.06 4.91
N LEU A 121 -0.27 14.97 5.40
CA LEU A 121 1.13 14.67 5.14
C LEU A 121 1.30 14.32 3.66
N TYR A 122 2.38 14.77 3.05
CA TYR A 122 2.68 14.47 1.67
C TYR A 122 3.59 13.26 1.55
N PHE A 123 3.24 12.32 0.69
CA PHE A 123 3.93 11.05 0.50
C PHE A 123 5.42 11.22 0.19
N TYR A 124 5.77 12.11 -0.73
CA TYR A 124 7.17 12.31 -1.13
C TYR A 124 7.99 13.10 -0.10
N ASP A 125 7.37 13.99 0.70
CA ASP A 125 8.06 14.62 1.84
C ASP A 125 8.47 13.55 2.86
N LEU A 126 7.65 12.50 3.07
CA LEU A 126 7.99 11.36 3.93
C LEU A 126 9.10 10.49 3.34
N ILE A 127 9.15 10.29 2.01
CA ILE A 127 10.29 9.63 1.36
C ILE A 127 11.59 10.40 1.64
N ASP A 128 11.59 11.70 1.44
CA ASP A 128 12.76 12.56 1.68
C ASP A 128 13.19 12.55 3.16
N ASP A 129 12.24 12.58 4.08
CA ASP A 129 12.52 12.54 5.53
C ASP A 129 13.06 11.17 5.97
N GLY A 130 12.56 10.08 5.40
CA GLY A 130 13.07 8.74 5.64
C GLY A 130 14.49 8.56 5.10
N LYS A 131 14.77 9.09 3.92
CA LYS A 131 16.13 9.11 3.35
C LYS A 131 17.10 9.82 4.29
N LYS A 132 16.79 11.04 4.71
CA LYS A 132 17.61 11.80 5.68
C LYS A 132 17.81 11.03 7.00
N ALA A 133 16.77 10.34 7.47
CA ALA A 133 16.85 9.55 8.70
C ALA A 133 17.82 8.37 8.56
N ILE A 134 17.79 7.67 7.42
CA ILE A 134 18.72 6.57 7.13
C ILE A 134 20.16 7.10 7.03
N GLU A 135 20.37 8.20 6.32
CA GLU A 135 21.68 8.87 6.21
C GLU A 135 22.22 9.31 7.58
N ALA A 136 21.32 9.65 8.52
CA ALA A 136 21.64 9.96 9.91
C ALA A 136 21.82 8.72 10.81
N GLY A 137 21.73 7.50 10.27
CA GLY A 137 21.98 6.24 11.00
C GLY A 137 20.74 5.61 11.62
N TYR A 138 19.53 6.06 11.32
CA TYR A 138 18.30 5.41 11.77
C TYR A 138 17.97 4.21 10.87
N LEU A 139 18.31 2.99 11.32
CA LEU A 139 18.26 1.76 10.53
C LEU A 139 17.23 0.73 11.03
N GLU A 140 16.35 1.09 11.96
CA GLU A 140 15.40 0.17 12.58
C GLU A 140 14.50 -0.52 11.57
N TYR A 141 13.97 0.23 10.60
CA TYR A 141 13.11 -0.32 9.55
C TYR A 141 13.89 -1.28 8.63
N ILE A 142 15.07 -0.88 8.16
CA ILE A 142 15.90 -1.69 7.26
C ILE A 142 16.34 -2.99 7.92
N ASN A 143 16.61 -2.96 9.23
CA ASN A 143 17.06 -4.11 10.00
C ASN A 143 15.92 -4.97 10.53
N TYR A 144 14.66 -4.57 10.31
CA TYR A 144 13.51 -5.33 10.77
C TYR A 144 13.51 -6.73 10.15
N LYS A 145 13.28 -7.74 10.98
CA LYS A 145 13.16 -9.14 10.55
C LYS A 145 11.69 -9.51 10.52
N VAL A 146 11.18 -9.68 9.32
CA VAL A 146 9.79 -10.06 9.10
C VAL A 146 9.49 -11.40 9.78
N ASN A 147 8.40 -11.44 10.58
CA ASN A 147 7.84 -12.70 11.06
C ASN A 147 6.80 -13.20 10.04
N PRO A 148 7.11 -14.22 9.22
CA PRO A 148 6.24 -14.64 8.14
C PRO A 148 4.92 -15.28 8.62
N SER A 149 4.83 -15.69 9.88
CA SER A 149 3.62 -16.25 10.49
C SER A 149 2.71 -15.20 11.12
N ALA A 150 3.20 -13.97 11.32
CA ALA A 150 2.38 -12.89 11.85
C ALA A 150 1.39 -12.38 10.79
N MET A 151 0.25 -11.84 11.26
CA MET A 151 -0.70 -11.15 10.39
C MET A 151 0.00 -9.98 9.71
N SER A 152 -0.08 -9.91 8.38
CA SER A 152 0.54 -8.85 7.57
C SER A 152 -0.46 -8.08 6.71
N ILE A 153 -1.58 -8.70 6.35
CA ILE A 153 -2.66 -8.05 5.60
C ILE A 153 -3.99 -8.33 6.30
N LEU A 154 -4.85 -7.31 6.35
CA LEU A 154 -6.24 -7.39 6.77
C LEU A 154 -7.12 -6.94 5.60
N LEU A 155 -7.85 -7.88 4.99
CA LEU A 155 -8.70 -7.64 3.83
C LEU A 155 -10.17 -7.65 4.21
N PHE A 156 -10.92 -6.68 3.69
CA PHE A 156 -12.37 -6.69 3.80
C PHE A 156 -12.99 -7.31 2.56
N THR A 157 -13.85 -8.33 2.75
CA THR A 157 -14.58 -8.97 1.65
C THR A 157 -16.01 -8.47 1.62
N SER A 158 -16.55 -8.27 0.41
CA SER A 158 -17.97 -8.03 0.21
C SER A 158 -18.76 -9.27 0.64
N GLY A 159 -19.31 -9.25 1.85
CA GLY A 159 -20.18 -10.34 2.33
C GLY A 159 -21.54 -10.26 1.67
N THR A 160 -22.17 -11.41 1.41
CA THR A 160 -23.59 -11.52 1.01
C THR A 160 -24.55 -11.16 2.16
N THR A 161 -24.03 -10.91 3.35
CA THR A 161 -24.75 -10.54 4.57
C THR A 161 -24.27 -9.19 5.09
N SER A 162 -25.09 -8.42 5.68
CA SER A 162 -25.07 -7.00 6.06
C SER A 162 -23.74 -6.31 6.47
N LYS A 163 -22.66 -7.01 6.75
CA LYS A 163 -21.33 -6.42 7.06
C LYS A 163 -20.20 -7.20 6.40
N SER A 164 -19.25 -6.48 5.80
CA SER A 164 -18.01 -7.06 5.26
C SER A 164 -17.25 -7.85 6.32
N LYS A 165 -16.67 -8.99 5.94
CA LYS A 165 -15.80 -9.79 6.84
C LYS A 165 -14.35 -9.33 6.67
N ALA A 166 -13.62 -9.27 7.77
CA ALA A 166 -12.19 -8.99 7.78
C ALA A 166 -11.41 -10.32 7.78
N VAL A 167 -10.64 -10.55 6.72
CA VAL A 167 -9.80 -11.74 6.53
C VAL A 167 -8.37 -11.41 6.88
N MET A 168 -7.77 -12.17 7.77
CA MET A 168 -6.39 -12.02 8.23
C MET A 168 -5.47 -12.92 7.41
N LEU A 169 -4.45 -12.35 6.80
CA LEU A 169 -3.46 -13.06 6.01
C LEU A 169 -2.06 -12.86 6.59
N ASN A 170 -1.24 -13.89 6.56
CA ASN A 170 0.17 -13.84 6.91
C ASN A 170 1.05 -13.95 5.66
N GLN A 171 2.34 -13.64 5.80
CA GLN A 171 3.25 -13.66 4.64
C GLN A 171 3.56 -15.07 4.14
N ASN A 172 3.53 -16.09 5.00
CA ASN A 172 3.70 -17.47 4.56
C ASN A 172 2.65 -17.86 3.52
N GLY A 173 1.36 -17.60 3.80
CA GLY A 173 0.28 -17.92 2.87
C GLY A 173 0.40 -17.15 1.55
N ILE A 174 0.80 -15.88 1.61
CA ILE A 174 1.01 -15.06 0.41
C ILE A 174 2.20 -15.59 -0.40
N ALA A 175 3.34 -15.85 0.25
CA ALA A 175 4.55 -16.34 -0.40
C ALA A 175 4.33 -17.72 -1.03
N THR A 176 3.63 -18.63 -0.34
CA THR A 176 3.25 -19.94 -0.89
C THR A 176 2.40 -19.78 -2.15
N ASN A 177 1.41 -18.89 -2.11
CA ASN A 177 0.55 -18.65 -3.27
C ASN A 177 1.32 -18.08 -4.47
N ILE A 178 2.27 -17.15 -4.22
CA ILE A 178 3.16 -16.62 -5.26
C ILE A 178 4.02 -17.74 -5.87
N TYR A 179 4.60 -18.57 -5.01
CA TYR A 179 5.42 -19.71 -5.45
C TYR A 179 4.61 -20.70 -6.30
N ASP A 180 3.41 -21.07 -5.83
CA ASP A 180 2.54 -22.01 -6.55
C ASP A 180 2.12 -21.46 -7.92
N MET A 181 1.83 -20.15 -8.01
CA MET A 181 1.52 -19.49 -9.29
C MET A 181 2.70 -19.58 -10.27
N GLN A 182 3.93 -19.38 -9.80
CA GLN A 182 5.14 -19.50 -10.64
C GLN A 182 5.46 -20.93 -11.06
N LEU A 183 4.93 -21.94 -10.37
CA LEU A 183 5.04 -23.35 -10.79
C LEU A 183 4.06 -23.72 -11.91
N VAL A 184 2.91 -23.07 -11.94
CA VAL A 184 1.83 -23.37 -12.91
C VAL A 184 1.96 -22.55 -14.17
N GLU A 185 2.35 -21.28 -14.03
CA GLU A 185 2.48 -20.31 -15.12
C GLU A 185 3.92 -19.86 -15.29
N THR A 186 4.32 -19.69 -16.55
CA THR A 186 5.67 -19.19 -16.86
C THR A 186 5.62 -17.69 -17.08
N PHE A 187 6.32 -16.95 -16.22
CA PHE A 187 6.48 -15.49 -16.31
C PHE A 187 7.92 -15.16 -16.69
N TYR A 188 8.10 -14.30 -17.67
CA TYR A 188 9.42 -13.83 -18.10
C TYR A 188 9.68 -12.40 -17.64
N SER A 189 10.90 -12.09 -17.28
CA SER A 189 11.31 -10.72 -16.93
C SER A 189 11.17 -9.71 -18.08
N THR A 190 11.00 -10.20 -19.31
CA THR A 190 10.71 -9.42 -20.51
C THR A 190 9.25 -9.07 -20.67
N ASP A 191 8.36 -9.72 -19.92
CA ASP A 191 6.93 -9.49 -20.01
C ASP A 191 6.53 -8.14 -19.39
N VAL A 192 5.38 -7.64 -19.85
CA VAL A 192 4.83 -6.38 -19.37
C VAL A 192 3.44 -6.62 -18.79
N ASN A 193 3.30 -6.36 -17.51
CA ASN A 193 2.03 -6.40 -16.80
C ASN A 193 1.31 -5.04 -16.89
N ILE A 194 0.00 -5.07 -17.10
CA ILE A 194 -0.85 -3.88 -16.98
C ILE A 194 -1.61 -3.97 -15.65
N ALA A 195 -1.42 -3.00 -14.79
CA ALA A 195 -1.97 -2.96 -13.43
C ALA A 195 -3.45 -2.56 -13.42
N PHE A 196 -4.34 -3.37 -14.05
CA PHE A 196 -5.77 -3.06 -14.13
C PHE A 196 -6.61 -3.73 -13.03
N LEU A 197 -6.15 -4.88 -12.49
CA LEU A 197 -6.83 -5.57 -11.39
C LEU A 197 -6.69 -4.76 -10.09
N PRO A 198 -7.77 -4.52 -9.35
CA PRO A 198 -7.71 -3.70 -8.14
C PRO A 198 -6.78 -4.29 -7.08
N TYR A 199 -5.79 -3.52 -6.65
CA TYR A 199 -4.80 -3.96 -5.65
C TYR A 199 -5.37 -4.11 -4.23
N HIS A 200 -6.51 -3.48 -3.93
CA HIS A 200 -7.20 -3.73 -2.67
C HIS A 200 -7.83 -5.13 -2.59
N HIS A 201 -8.01 -5.81 -3.72
CA HIS A 201 -8.49 -7.19 -3.77
C HIS A 201 -7.32 -8.16 -3.76
N ILE A 202 -7.47 -9.31 -3.07
CA ILE A 202 -6.37 -10.30 -2.92
C ILE A 202 -5.79 -10.75 -4.26
N PHE A 203 -6.63 -10.95 -5.28
CA PHE A 203 -6.17 -11.36 -6.59
C PHE A 203 -5.29 -10.30 -7.26
N GLY A 204 -5.65 -9.02 -7.14
CA GLY A 204 -4.85 -7.90 -7.68
C GLY A 204 -3.54 -7.73 -6.91
N SER A 205 -3.55 -7.76 -5.58
CA SER A 205 -2.33 -7.62 -4.78
C SER A 205 -1.39 -8.81 -4.93
N THR A 206 -1.92 -10.05 -4.96
CA THR A 206 -1.09 -11.24 -5.21
C THR A 206 -0.51 -11.19 -6.63
N GLY A 207 -1.30 -10.79 -7.63
CA GLY A 207 -0.81 -10.58 -9.00
C GLY A 207 0.34 -9.59 -9.06
N MET A 208 0.25 -8.44 -8.37
CA MET A 208 1.36 -7.49 -8.26
C MET A 208 2.62 -8.14 -7.69
N LEU A 209 2.48 -8.93 -6.62
CA LEU A 209 3.62 -9.58 -5.97
C LEU A 209 4.26 -10.67 -6.85
N VAL A 210 3.45 -11.45 -7.60
CA VAL A 210 3.95 -12.42 -8.58
C VAL A 210 4.75 -11.71 -9.68
N MET A 211 4.24 -10.60 -10.22
CA MET A 211 4.93 -9.84 -11.26
C MET A 211 6.27 -9.26 -10.76
N LEU A 212 6.29 -8.76 -9.52
CA LEU A 212 7.53 -8.30 -8.87
C LEU A 212 8.52 -9.46 -8.67
N ALA A 213 8.06 -10.61 -8.17
CA ALA A 213 8.91 -11.79 -7.96
C ALA A 213 9.49 -12.35 -9.27
N SER A 214 8.77 -12.15 -10.39
CA SER A 214 9.21 -12.58 -11.72
C SER A 214 10.04 -11.53 -12.47
N GLY A 215 10.31 -10.37 -11.87
CA GLY A 215 11.13 -9.32 -12.46
C GLY A 215 10.47 -8.61 -13.65
N MET A 216 9.14 -8.66 -13.77
CA MET A 216 8.39 -8.09 -14.89
C MET A 216 8.27 -6.58 -14.79
N LYS A 217 8.09 -5.93 -15.95
CA LYS A 217 7.71 -4.51 -16.00
C LYS A 217 6.21 -4.36 -15.70
N THR A 218 5.87 -3.48 -14.76
CA THR A 218 4.46 -3.12 -14.50
C THR A 218 4.15 -1.70 -14.99
N VAL A 219 3.01 -1.53 -15.65
CA VAL A 219 2.51 -0.23 -16.16
C VAL A 219 1.19 0.08 -15.44
N PHE A 220 1.12 1.26 -14.85
CA PHE A 220 -0.06 1.82 -14.17
C PHE A 220 -0.89 2.72 -15.08
#